data_93f89d31c85fb54860652083cf60301b
#
_entry.id   93f89d31c85fb54860652083cf60301b
#
_cell.length_a   1.000
_cell.length_b   1.000
_cell.length_c   1.000
_cell.angle_alpha   90.00
_cell.angle_beta   90.00
_cell.angle_gamma   90.00
#
_symmetry.space_group_name_H-M   'P 1'
#
loop_
_entity.id
_entity.type
_entity.pdbx_description
1 polymer ?
#
loop_
_entity_poly.entity_id
_entity_poly.type
_entity_poly.pdbx_seq_one_letter_code
_entity_poly.pdbx_strand_id
1 'polypeptide(L)'
;LLAGADGAGKGETVKRVLEWLDARGLDTHAFGAPTDEERERPRWWRYWMRLPRRGRIGIFFGSWYSEPLVERAFGRLSRARYDRMLSEIAFFEQMLAEDGALVVKLWVHLSKKGLRKRMRRLEDDPATRWRITKADWKHFRKYDRYIEASEHAIRRTDTSHAPWLLVEATDERYRDLMAGRTLLERFRSRLAAAAPAR
;
A
#
# COMPACT_ATOMS: atom_id res chain seq x y z
N LEU A 1 -4.77 2.32 1.12
CA LEU A 1 -3.48 1.62 1.26
C LEU A 1 -2.74 1.64 -0.06
N LEU A 2 -1.44 1.95 -0.05
CA LEU A 2 -0.59 1.88 -1.23
C LEU A 2 0.52 0.83 -1.01
N ALA A 3 0.50 -0.20 -1.85
CA ALA A 3 1.50 -1.27 -1.86
C ALA A 3 2.18 -1.37 -3.23
N GLY A 4 3.25 -2.13 -3.32
CA GLY A 4 4.06 -2.29 -4.54
C GLY A 4 5.55 -2.36 -4.23
N ALA A 5 6.37 -2.75 -5.19
CA ALA A 5 7.82 -2.82 -5.01
C ALA A 5 8.42 -1.45 -4.69
N ASP A 6 9.55 -1.43 -3.98
CA ASP A 6 10.27 -0.18 -3.73
C ASP A 6 10.77 0.41 -5.04
N GLY A 7 10.61 1.72 -5.19
CA GLY A 7 10.89 2.41 -6.46
C GLY A 7 9.80 2.33 -7.53
N ALA A 8 8.68 1.62 -7.31
CA ALA A 8 7.59 1.50 -8.29
C ALA A 8 6.74 2.78 -8.47
N GLY A 9 6.93 3.81 -7.65
CA GLY A 9 6.20 5.07 -7.78
C GLY A 9 5.14 5.33 -6.71
N LYS A 10 5.10 4.52 -5.65
CA LYS A 10 4.15 4.69 -4.53
C LYS A 10 4.14 6.10 -3.96
N GLY A 11 5.32 6.68 -3.69
CA GLY A 11 5.45 8.01 -3.09
C GLY A 11 4.92 9.12 -4.01
N GLU A 12 5.14 9.01 -5.31
CA GLU A 12 4.60 9.94 -6.29
C GLU A 12 3.07 9.83 -6.37
N THR A 13 2.54 8.62 -6.31
CA THR A 13 1.08 8.40 -6.27
C THR A 13 0.47 9.03 -5.01
N VAL A 14 1.10 8.85 -3.83
CA VAL A 14 0.65 9.52 -2.60
C VAL A 14 0.67 11.04 -2.78
N LYS A 15 1.76 11.60 -3.31
CA LYS A 15 1.87 13.03 -3.56
C LYS A 15 0.73 13.54 -4.45
N ARG A 16 0.40 12.82 -5.53
CA ARG A 16 -0.74 13.18 -6.40
C ARG A 16 -2.08 13.14 -5.68
N VAL A 17 -2.30 12.11 -4.87
CA VAL A 17 -3.53 12.01 -4.06
C VAL A 17 -3.67 13.20 -3.10
N LEU A 18 -2.56 13.62 -2.47
CA LEU A 18 -2.52 14.79 -1.58
C LEU A 18 -2.77 16.12 -2.32
N GLU A 19 -2.39 16.21 -3.60
CA GLU A 19 -2.68 17.38 -4.44
C GLU A 19 -4.17 17.48 -4.84
N TRP A 20 -4.88 16.35 -4.92
CA TRP A 20 -6.29 16.31 -5.33
C TRP A 20 -7.28 16.44 -4.19
N LEU A 21 -6.88 16.20 -2.97
CA LEU A 21 -7.76 16.15 -1.80
C LEU A 21 -7.44 17.27 -0.81
N ASP A 22 -8.45 17.72 -0.07
CA ASP A 22 -8.25 18.72 0.97
C ASP A 22 -7.43 18.14 2.14
N ALA A 23 -6.25 18.71 2.37
CA ALA A 23 -5.32 18.27 3.42
C ALA A 23 -5.95 18.26 4.82
N ARG A 24 -6.96 19.11 5.08
CA ARG A 24 -7.68 19.14 6.37
C ARG A 24 -8.46 17.86 6.65
N GLY A 25 -8.86 17.14 5.60
CA GLY A 25 -9.57 15.86 5.68
C GLY A 25 -8.67 14.62 5.65
N LEU A 26 -7.34 14.77 5.60
CA LEU A 26 -6.39 13.70 5.37
C LEU A 26 -5.48 13.46 6.58
N ASP A 27 -5.24 12.18 6.87
CA ASP A 27 -4.22 11.71 7.82
C ASP A 27 -3.26 10.80 7.05
N THR A 28 -2.01 11.23 6.84
CA THR A 28 -1.01 10.46 6.07
C THR A 28 0.01 9.82 7.01
N HIS A 29 0.16 8.51 6.89
CA HIS A 29 1.07 7.73 7.72
C HIS A 29 2.05 6.93 6.85
N ALA A 30 3.35 7.14 7.10
CA ALA A 30 4.44 6.35 6.53
C ALA A 30 4.97 5.39 7.61
N PHE A 31 4.66 4.11 7.47
CA PHE A 31 5.13 3.09 8.42
C PHE A 31 6.49 2.53 7.98
N GLY A 32 7.50 2.79 8.81
CA GLY A 32 8.81 2.16 8.73
C GLY A 32 8.91 0.91 9.63
N ALA A 33 10.14 0.56 10.01
CA ALA A 33 10.39 -0.45 11.03
C ALA A 33 9.67 -0.06 12.34
N PRO A 34 9.14 -1.05 13.10
CA PRO A 34 8.51 -0.77 14.39
C PRO A 34 9.48 -0.07 15.35
N THR A 35 8.99 0.92 16.10
CA THR A 35 9.71 1.51 17.22
C THR A 35 9.80 0.51 18.38
N ASP A 36 10.59 0.83 19.42
CA ASP A 36 10.73 -0.05 20.59
C ASP A 36 9.38 -0.20 21.30
N GLU A 37 8.65 0.91 21.50
CA GLU A 37 7.29 0.86 22.06
C GLU A 37 6.33 0.00 21.22
N GLU A 38 6.37 0.14 19.88
CA GLU A 38 5.52 -0.65 19.00
C GLU A 38 5.85 -2.16 19.04
N ARG A 39 7.10 -2.54 19.34
CA ARG A 39 7.51 -3.95 19.52
C ARG A 39 6.98 -4.55 20.82
N GLU A 40 6.82 -3.74 21.85
CA GLU A 40 6.25 -4.16 23.16
C GLU A 40 4.72 -4.27 23.15
N ARG A 41 4.07 -3.82 22.07
CA ARG A 41 2.61 -3.84 21.91
C ARG A 41 2.16 -4.94 20.95
N PRO A 42 0.88 -5.35 21.01
CA PRO A 42 0.32 -6.25 20.01
C PRO A 42 0.52 -5.69 18.58
N ARG A 43 0.81 -6.56 17.63
CA ARG A 43 1.15 -6.19 16.23
C ARG A 43 0.23 -5.14 15.61
N TRP A 44 -1.08 -5.23 15.89
CA TRP A 44 -2.08 -4.35 15.29
C TRP A 44 -2.14 -2.97 15.95
N TRP A 45 -1.60 -2.81 17.15
CA TRP A 45 -1.67 -1.58 17.94
C TRP A 45 -1.20 -0.34 17.17
N ARG A 46 -0.07 -0.43 16.48
CA ARG A 46 0.49 0.69 15.70
C ARG A 46 -0.45 1.18 14.59
N TYR A 47 -1.26 0.29 14.01
CA TYR A 47 -2.22 0.61 12.97
C TYR A 47 -3.50 1.16 13.55
N TRP A 48 -4.01 0.56 14.64
CA TRP A 48 -5.17 1.06 15.36
C TRP A 48 -5.02 2.50 15.80
N MET A 49 -3.88 2.87 16.36
CA MET A 49 -3.57 4.21 16.82
C MET A 49 -3.51 5.25 15.69
N ARG A 50 -3.50 4.81 14.44
CA ARG A 50 -3.39 5.66 13.25
C ARG A 50 -4.61 5.59 12.33
N LEU A 51 -5.64 4.85 12.71
CA LEU A 51 -6.90 4.85 11.95
C LEU A 51 -7.53 6.24 12.00
N PRO A 52 -8.02 6.75 10.85
CA PRO A 52 -8.66 8.05 10.80
C PRO A 52 -10.00 8.03 11.53
N ARG A 53 -10.40 9.16 12.08
CA ARG A 53 -11.77 9.34 12.60
C ARG A 53 -12.78 9.24 11.45
N ARG A 54 -14.06 8.93 11.78
CA ARG A 54 -15.14 8.93 10.79
C ARG A 54 -15.22 10.28 10.05
N GLY A 55 -15.44 10.23 8.74
CA GLY A 55 -15.44 11.40 7.87
C GLY A 55 -14.05 11.88 7.41
N ARG A 56 -12.98 11.19 7.81
CA ARG A 56 -11.61 11.49 7.36
C ARG A 56 -11.03 10.35 6.51
N ILE A 57 -9.97 10.66 5.79
CA ILE A 57 -9.27 9.72 4.93
C ILE A 57 -7.88 9.44 5.50
N GLY A 58 -7.58 8.19 5.84
CA GLY A 58 -6.23 7.75 6.20
C GLY A 58 -5.47 7.24 4.97
N ILE A 59 -4.31 7.81 4.67
CA ILE A 59 -3.40 7.34 3.63
C ILE A 59 -2.26 6.57 4.29
N PHE A 60 -2.20 5.25 4.06
CA PHE A 60 -1.18 4.38 4.62
C PHE A 60 -0.13 4.05 3.56
N PHE A 61 1.01 4.71 3.67
CA PHE A 61 2.21 4.43 2.90
C PHE A 61 3.12 3.49 3.70
N GLY A 62 3.25 2.25 3.23
CA GLY A 62 3.63 1.15 4.11
C GLY A 62 2.47 0.79 5.05
N SER A 63 2.01 -0.43 5.02
CA SER A 63 0.84 -0.88 5.76
C SER A 63 1.11 -2.21 6.43
N TRP A 64 0.08 -2.81 6.98
CA TRP A 64 0.12 -4.17 7.54
C TRP A 64 0.55 -5.27 6.55
N TYR A 65 0.61 -4.96 5.25
CA TYR A 65 1.17 -5.84 4.22
C TYR A 65 2.70 -5.78 4.13
N SER A 66 3.33 -4.66 4.49
CA SER A 66 4.75 -4.40 4.18
C SER A 66 5.67 -5.41 4.86
N GLU A 67 5.51 -5.64 6.16
CA GLU A 67 6.33 -6.57 6.92
C GLU A 67 6.20 -8.01 6.40
N PRO A 68 5.00 -8.62 6.31
CA PRO A 68 4.88 -10.01 5.86
C PRO A 68 5.38 -10.22 4.44
N LEU A 69 5.20 -9.26 3.53
CA LEU A 69 5.71 -9.33 2.16
C LEU A 69 7.25 -9.35 2.13
N VAL A 70 7.89 -8.42 2.84
CA VAL A 70 9.34 -8.33 2.92
C VAL A 70 9.92 -9.57 3.59
N GLU A 71 9.41 -9.97 4.76
CA GLU A 71 9.89 -11.13 5.49
C GLU A 71 9.77 -12.42 4.67
N ARG A 72 8.67 -12.58 3.93
CA ARG A 72 8.47 -13.73 3.02
C ARG A 72 9.44 -13.69 1.85
N ALA A 73 9.63 -12.55 1.20
CA ALA A 73 10.55 -12.39 0.07
C ALA A 73 12.01 -12.65 0.44
N PHE A 74 12.40 -12.31 1.67
CA PHE A 74 13.74 -12.59 2.20
C PHE A 74 13.91 -14.00 2.78
N GLY A 75 12.85 -14.81 2.80
CA GLY A 75 12.88 -16.19 3.30
C GLY A 75 12.93 -16.30 4.84
N ARG A 76 12.59 -15.22 5.55
CA ARG A 76 12.56 -15.18 7.01
C ARG A 76 11.20 -15.60 7.60
N LEU A 77 10.21 -15.80 6.73
CA LEU A 77 8.86 -16.20 7.09
C LEU A 77 8.46 -17.51 6.39
N SER A 78 8.08 -18.55 7.15
CA SER A 78 7.57 -19.78 6.58
C SER A 78 6.23 -19.56 5.85
N ARG A 79 5.88 -20.43 4.90
CA ARG A 79 4.61 -20.33 4.16
C ARG A 79 3.41 -20.36 5.10
N ALA A 80 3.38 -21.31 6.03
CA ALA A 80 2.27 -21.45 6.99
C ALA A 80 2.08 -20.21 7.88
N ARG A 81 3.19 -19.61 8.34
CA ARG A 81 3.11 -18.37 9.13
C ARG A 81 2.66 -17.19 8.27
N TYR A 82 3.15 -17.12 7.02
CA TYR A 82 2.71 -16.09 6.07
C TYR A 82 1.20 -16.17 5.80
N ASP A 83 0.68 -17.37 5.53
CA ASP A 83 -0.75 -17.59 5.29
C ASP A 83 -1.61 -17.20 6.49
N ARG A 84 -1.16 -17.50 7.73
CA ARG A 84 -1.85 -17.02 8.94
C ARG A 84 -1.88 -15.50 9.03
N MET A 85 -0.75 -14.84 8.77
CA MET A 85 -0.70 -13.37 8.78
C MET A 85 -1.61 -12.75 7.74
N LEU A 86 -1.74 -13.35 6.55
CA LEU A 86 -2.68 -12.90 5.51
C LEU A 86 -4.14 -13.09 5.93
N SER A 87 -4.47 -14.18 6.62
CA SER A 87 -5.81 -14.40 7.17
C SER A 87 -6.16 -13.38 8.26
N GLU A 88 -5.20 -13.05 9.13
CA GLU A 88 -5.35 -11.98 10.13
C GLU A 88 -5.56 -10.61 9.46
N ILE A 89 -4.86 -10.33 8.37
CA ILE A 89 -5.03 -9.10 7.58
C ILE A 89 -6.45 -9.04 7.00
N ALA A 90 -6.90 -10.10 6.35
CA ALA A 90 -8.24 -10.15 5.75
C ALA A 90 -9.33 -9.94 6.83
N PHE A 91 -9.18 -10.54 8.00
CA PHE A 91 -10.09 -10.35 9.13
C PHE A 91 -10.07 -8.90 9.65
N PHE A 92 -8.88 -8.30 9.77
CA PHE A 92 -8.75 -6.90 10.18
C PHE A 92 -9.43 -5.94 9.20
N GLU A 93 -9.25 -6.15 7.90
CA GLU A 93 -9.90 -5.35 6.87
C GLU A 93 -11.42 -5.55 6.84
N GLN A 94 -11.89 -6.77 7.07
CA GLN A 94 -13.31 -7.07 7.22
C GLN A 94 -13.92 -6.30 8.39
N MET A 95 -13.30 -6.35 9.55
CA MET A 95 -13.74 -5.64 10.75
C MET A 95 -13.82 -4.12 10.51
N LEU A 96 -12.84 -3.53 9.84
CA LEU A 96 -12.88 -2.12 9.45
C LEU A 96 -14.05 -1.80 8.50
N ALA A 97 -14.30 -2.68 7.54
CA ALA A 97 -15.39 -2.51 6.59
C ALA A 97 -16.77 -2.65 7.26
N GLU A 98 -16.91 -3.59 8.19
CA GLU A 98 -18.14 -3.79 8.99
C GLU A 98 -18.42 -2.59 9.90
N ASP A 99 -17.37 -1.92 10.44
CA ASP A 99 -17.51 -0.64 11.15
C ASP A 99 -17.77 0.57 10.22
N GLY A 100 -17.90 0.32 8.92
CA GLY A 100 -18.27 1.32 7.93
C GLY A 100 -17.10 2.02 7.22
N ALA A 101 -15.86 1.58 7.42
CA ALA A 101 -14.74 2.12 6.68
C ALA A 101 -14.76 1.66 5.22
N LEU A 102 -14.41 2.57 4.29
CA LEU A 102 -14.08 2.21 2.92
C LEU A 102 -12.58 1.88 2.84
N VAL A 103 -12.25 0.61 2.67
CA VAL A 103 -10.86 0.17 2.49
C VAL A 103 -10.52 0.12 0.99
N VAL A 104 -9.62 1.00 0.54
CA VAL A 104 -9.12 1.03 -0.85
C VAL A 104 -7.67 0.57 -0.87
N LYS A 105 -7.38 -0.47 -1.63
CA LYS A 105 -6.03 -1.05 -1.76
C LYS A 105 -5.51 -0.89 -3.18
N LEU A 106 -4.44 -0.12 -3.35
CA LEU A 106 -3.77 0.08 -4.64
C LEU A 106 -2.43 -0.68 -4.63
N TRP A 107 -2.27 -1.56 -5.60
CA TRP A 107 -0.99 -2.19 -5.91
C TRP A 107 -0.35 -1.49 -7.10
N VAL A 108 0.70 -0.73 -6.83
CA VAL A 108 1.48 -0.04 -7.87
C VAL A 108 2.49 -1.02 -8.47
N HIS A 109 2.23 -1.46 -9.69
CA HIS A 109 3.04 -2.47 -10.37
C HIS A 109 4.01 -1.85 -11.38
N LEU A 110 5.26 -2.28 -11.31
CA LEU A 110 6.27 -1.98 -12.30
C LEU A 110 7.10 -3.23 -12.56
N SER A 111 7.27 -3.62 -13.82
CA SER A 111 8.06 -4.80 -14.18
C SER A 111 9.51 -4.68 -13.68
N LYS A 112 10.19 -5.79 -13.47
CA LYS A 112 11.59 -5.81 -13.02
C LYS A 112 12.50 -4.96 -13.91
N LYS A 113 12.32 -5.04 -15.23
CA LYS A 113 13.06 -4.22 -16.20
C LYS A 113 12.74 -2.72 -16.06
N GLY A 114 11.45 -2.40 -15.91
CA GLY A 114 10.98 -1.03 -15.70
C GLY A 114 11.51 -0.46 -14.39
N LEU A 115 11.43 -1.23 -13.30
CA LEU A 115 11.93 -0.85 -11.99
C LEU A 115 13.45 -0.55 -12.03
N ARG A 116 14.25 -1.43 -12.65
CA ARG A 116 15.69 -1.22 -12.82
C ARG A 116 16.00 0.07 -13.58
N LYS A 117 15.28 0.30 -14.70
CA LYS A 117 15.45 1.53 -15.51
C LYS A 117 15.12 2.78 -14.70
N ARG A 118 14.01 2.73 -13.93
CA ARG A 118 13.59 3.85 -13.09
C ARG A 118 14.59 4.12 -11.96
N MET A 119 15.02 3.08 -11.24
CA MET A 119 15.99 3.23 -10.15
C MET A 119 17.30 3.88 -10.65
N ARG A 120 17.83 3.42 -11.78
CA ARG A 120 19.02 4.03 -12.39
C ARG A 120 18.80 5.50 -12.75
N ARG A 121 17.70 5.81 -13.42
CA ARG A 121 17.36 7.20 -13.76
C ARG A 121 17.33 8.11 -12.53
N LEU A 122 16.77 7.64 -11.42
CA LEU A 122 16.71 8.39 -10.17
C LEU A 122 18.10 8.53 -9.50
N GLU A 123 18.94 7.50 -9.61
CA GLU A 123 20.30 7.48 -9.07
C GLU A 123 21.27 8.38 -9.86
N ASP A 124 21.10 8.45 -11.19
CA ASP A 124 21.92 9.26 -12.07
C ASP A 124 21.61 10.76 -11.94
N ASP A 125 20.40 11.15 -11.56
CA ASP A 125 19.99 12.54 -11.39
C ASP A 125 20.40 13.09 -10.01
N PRO A 126 21.25 14.13 -9.94
CA PRO A 126 21.66 14.75 -8.67
C PRO A 126 20.52 15.19 -7.76
N ALA A 127 19.38 15.61 -8.33
CA ALA A 127 18.22 16.08 -7.58
C ALA A 127 17.42 14.94 -6.93
N THR A 128 17.55 13.71 -7.45
CA THR A 128 16.75 12.56 -7.00
C THR A 128 17.55 11.38 -6.48
N ARG A 129 18.88 11.37 -6.64
CA ARG A 129 19.76 10.25 -6.23
C ARG A 129 19.61 9.84 -4.76
N TRP A 130 19.33 10.80 -3.88
CA TRP A 130 19.11 10.54 -2.46
C TRP A 130 17.92 9.62 -2.18
N ARG A 131 17.02 9.45 -3.16
CA ARG A 131 15.83 8.59 -3.07
C ARG A 131 16.15 7.11 -3.28
N ILE A 132 17.32 6.78 -3.81
CA ILE A 132 17.75 5.40 -4.08
C ILE A 132 18.90 5.06 -3.13
N THR A 133 18.66 4.07 -2.29
CA THR A 133 19.60 3.62 -1.25
C THR A 133 20.16 2.23 -1.56
N LYS A 134 21.18 1.82 -0.82
CA LYS A 134 21.69 0.44 -0.85
C LYS A 134 20.59 -0.59 -0.47
N ALA A 135 19.65 -0.19 0.38
CA ALA A 135 18.52 -1.02 0.78
C ALA A 135 17.58 -1.28 -0.41
N ASP A 136 17.28 -0.26 -1.23
CA ASP A 136 16.44 -0.41 -2.42
C ASP A 136 17.04 -1.41 -3.42
N TRP A 137 18.36 -1.33 -3.67
CA TRP A 137 19.06 -2.32 -4.49
C TRP A 137 19.08 -3.73 -3.87
N LYS A 138 19.13 -3.83 -2.54
CA LYS A 138 18.99 -5.11 -1.84
C LYS A 138 17.60 -5.72 -2.02
N HIS A 139 16.55 -4.89 -1.94
CA HIS A 139 15.17 -5.29 -2.22
C HIS A 139 14.99 -5.65 -3.70
N PHE A 140 15.53 -4.87 -4.62
CA PHE A 140 15.50 -5.17 -6.06
C PHE A 140 16.07 -6.56 -6.38
N ARG A 141 17.14 -6.99 -5.73
CA ARG A 141 17.69 -8.37 -5.92
C ARG A 141 16.70 -9.46 -5.52
N LYS A 142 15.70 -9.15 -4.70
CA LYS A 142 14.64 -10.06 -4.26
C LYS A 142 13.32 -9.85 -5.01
N TYR A 143 13.32 -9.03 -6.06
CA TYR A 143 12.12 -8.64 -6.81
C TYR A 143 11.22 -9.83 -7.15
N ASP A 144 11.75 -10.91 -7.74
CA ASP A 144 10.93 -12.05 -8.19
C ASP A 144 10.22 -12.73 -7.01
N ARG A 145 10.94 -12.94 -5.91
CA ARG A 145 10.36 -13.49 -4.67
C ARG A 145 9.35 -12.54 -4.03
N TYR A 146 9.61 -11.23 -4.14
CA TYR A 146 8.69 -10.23 -3.62
C TYR A 146 7.38 -10.21 -4.42
N ILE A 147 7.46 -10.31 -5.76
CA ILE A 147 6.27 -10.40 -6.62
C ILE A 147 5.51 -11.70 -6.37
N GLU A 148 6.19 -12.85 -6.28
CA GLU A 148 5.55 -14.14 -5.93
C GLU A 148 4.79 -14.04 -4.58
N ALA A 149 5.43 -13.50 -3.56
CA ALA A 149 4.78 -13.28 -2.26
C ALA A 149 3.58 -12.34 -2.39
N SER A 150 3.72 -11.27 -3.17
CA SER A 150 2.68 -10.26 -3.36
C SER A 150 1.47 -10.80 -4.12
N GLU A 151 1.68 -11.56 -5.18
CA GLU A 151 0.59 -12.23 -5.91
C GLU A 151 -0.20 -13.16 -5.00
N HIS A 152 0.52 -13.92 -4.16
CA HIS A 152 -0.13 -14.77 -3.18
C HIS A 152 -0.93 -13.97 -2.15
N ALA A 153 -0.38 -12.86 -1.63
CA ALA A 153 -1.09 -11.98 -0.71
C ALA A 153 -2.33 -11.39 -1.34
N ILE A 154 -2.21 -10.84 -2.55
CA ILE A 154 -3.31 -10.26 -3.30
C ILE A 154 -4.43 -11.28 -3.45
N ARG A 155 -4.15 -12.49 -3.96
CA ARG A 155 -5.15 -13.56 -4.13
C ARG A 155 -5.83 -13.98 -2.83
N ARG A 156 -5.11 -13.94 -1.71
CA ARG A 156 -5.63 -14.35 -0.39
C ARG A 156 -6.45 -13.28 0.32
N THR A 157 -6.22 -12.02 -0.05
CA THR A 157 -6.83 -10.87 0.62
C THR A 157 -7.65 -9.98 -0.31
N ASP A 158 -7.87 -10.42 -1.56
CA ASP A 158 -8.79 -9.78 -2.50
C ASP A 158 -10.22 -10.18 -2.13
N THR A 159 -10.88 -9.31 -1.40
CA THR A 159 -12.23 -9.55 -0.86
C THR A 159 -13.22 -8.52 -1.36
N SER A 160 -14.50 -8.85 -1.35
CA SER A 160 -15.55 -7.94 -1.83
C SER A 160 -15.60 -6.62 -1.06
N HIS A 161 -15.31 -6.65 0.24
CA HIS A 161 -15.30 -5.47 1.12
C HIS A 161 -14.01 -4.66 1.04
N ALA A 162 -12.91 -5.27 0.62
CA ALA A 162 -11.60 -4.63 0.47
C ALA A 162 -10.83 -5.18 -0.75
N PRO A 163 -11.28 -4.91 -1.98
CA PRO A 163 -10.63 -5.44 -3.18
C PRO A 163 -9.30 -4.75 -3.47
N TRP A 164 -8.38 -5.50 -4.06
CA TRP A 164 -7.16 -4.98 -4.64
C TRP A 164 -7.38 -4.39 -6.03
N LEU A 165 -6.73 -3.29 -6.29
CA LEU A 165 -6.71 -2.60 -7.57
C LEU A 165 -5.28 -2.51 -8.06
N LEU A 166 -5.01 -3.16 -9.18
CA LEU A 166 -3.70 -3.18 -9.79
C LEU A 166 -3.52 -1.95 -10.68
N VAL A 167 -2.50 -1.14 -10.37
CA VAL A 167 -2.17 0.08 -11.11
C VAL A 167 -0.81 -0.10 -11.79
N GLU A 168 -0.83 -0.18 -13.10
CA GLU A 168 0.39 -0.23 -13.91
C GLU A 168 1.14 1.10 -13.81
N ALA A 169 2.48 1.07 -13.67
CA ALA A 169 3.28 2.25 -13.33
C ALA A 169 4.44 2.54 -14.29
N THR A 170 4.46 1.95 -15.48
CA THR A 170 5.47 2.24 -16.50
C THR A 170 5.35 3.68 -17.00
N ASP A 171 4.11 4.12 -17.24
CA ASP A 171 3.78 5.50 -17.53
C ASP A 171 3.25 6.19 -16.26
N GLU A 172 3.90 7.28 -15.88
CA GLU A 172 3.56 8.02 -14.64
C GLU A 172 2.19 8.70 -14.74
N ARG A 173 1.82 9.20 -15.92
CA ARG A 173 0.52 9.88 -16.14
C ARG A 173 -0.62 8.86 -16.11
N TYR A 174 -0.41 7.71 -16.74
CA TYR A 174 -1.39 6.62 -16.70
C TYR A 174 -1.60 6.12 -15.27
N ARG A 175 -0.50 5.88 -14.52
CA ARG A 175 -0.57 5.50 -13.11
C ARG A 175 -1.40 6.49 -12.29
N ASP A 176 -1.10 7.79 -12.42
CA ASP A 176 -1.78 8.83 -11.68
C ASP A 176 -3.26 8.93 -12.07
N LEU A 177 -3.58 8.87 -13.37
CA LEU A 177 -4.95 8.85 -13.86
C LEU A 177 -5.74 7.66 -13.31
N MET A 178 -5.17 6.45 -13.37
CA MET A 178 -5.83 5.23 -12.88
C MET A 178 -6.04 5.26 -11.37
N ALA A 179 -5.05 5.74 -10.60
CA ALA A 179 -5.21 5.92 -9.16
C ALA A 179 -6.34 6.91 -8.83
N GLY A 180 -6.37 8.08 -9.49
CA GLY A 180 -7.39 9.10 -9.29
C GLY A 180 -8.78 8.64 -9.69
N ARG A 181 -8.92 8.01 -10.86
CA ARG A 181 -10.18 7.44 -11.35
C ARG A 181 -10.74 6.41 -10.37
N THR A 182 -9.89 5.49 -9.92
CA THR A 182 -10.26 4.46 -8.96
C THR A 182 -10.76 5.07 -7.64
N LEU A 183 -10.03 6.03 -7.08
CA LEU A 183 -10.46 6.70 -5.84
C LEU A 183 -11.81 7.41 -6.02
N LEU A 184 -11.98 8.12 -7.14
CA LEU A 184 -13.24 8.82 -7.44
C LEU A 184 -14.42 7.86 -7.55
N GLU A 185 -14.26 6.73 -8.26
CA GLU A 185 -15.28 5.71 -8.42
C GLU A 185 -15.67 5.08 -7.06
N ARG A 186 -14.67 4.74 -6.23
CA ARG A 186 -14.89 4.18 -4.89
C ARG A 186 -15.59 5.15 -3.95
N PHE A 187 -15.19 6.42 -3.95
CA PHE A 187 -15.83 7.45 -3.13
C PHE A 187 -17.29 7.68 -3.58
N ARG A 188 -17.53 7.79 -4.89
CA ARG A 188 -18.90 7.95 -5.42
C ARG A 188 -19.80 6.79 -5.04
N SER A 189 -19.34 5.55 -5.21
CA SER A 189 -20.09 4.36 -4.82
C SER A 189 -20.41 4.35 -3.32
N ARG A 190 -19.45 4.72 -2.47
CA ARG A 190 -19.66 4.78 -1.02
C ARG A 190 -20.66 5.86 -0.61
N LEU A 191 -20.55 7.05 -1.20
CA LEU A 191 -21.47 8.16 -0.93
C LEU A 191 -22.87 7.84 -1.40
N ALA A 192 -23.03 7.22 -2.57
CA ALA A 192 -24.34 6.79 -3.07
C ALA A 192 -25.01 5.75 -2.15
N ALA A 193 -24.23 4.80 -1.62
CA ALA A 193 -24.72 3.79 -0.67
C ALA A 193 -25.05 4.36 0.72
N ALA A 194 -24.46 5.48 1.10
CA ALA A 194 -24.71 6.17 2.37
C ALA A 194 -25.82 7.22 2.32
N ALA A 195 -26.31 7.57 1.11
CA ALA A 195 -27.42 8.50 0.96
C ALA A 195 -28.71 7.84 1.47
N PRO A 196 -29.50 8.51 2.35
CA PRO A 196 -30.79 7.98 2.76
C PRO A 196 -31.67 7.80 1.53
N ALA A 197 -32.38 6.66 1.45
CA ALA A 197 -33.42 6.43 0.45
C ALA A 197 -34.42 7.59 0.59
N ARG A 198 -34.57 8.39 -0.48
CA ARG A 198 -35.58 9.46 -0.54
C ARG A 198 -36.96 8.87 -0.71
#